data_0c80158e0cc475241b062b8cf6fd9a6f
#
_entry.id   0c80158e0cc475241b062b8cf6fd9a6f
#
_cell.length_a   1.000
_cell.length_b   1.000
_cell.length_c   1.000
_cell.angle_alpha   90.00
_cell.angle_beta   90.00
_cell.angle_gamma   90.00
#
_symmetry.space_group_name_H-M   'P 1'
#
loop_
_entity.id
_entity.type
_entity.pdbx_description
1 polymer ?
#
loop_
_entity_poly.entity_id
_entity_poly.type
_entity_poly.pdbx_seq_one_letter_code
_entity_poly.pdbx_strand_id
1 'polypeptide(L)'
;MAALSGRPPAEGSRVAVLGATGCVGRCVSAALAREGHEVLAVARRGGPAAAGHVFAGLDVAAVPPAELARLLTRHRVTTVVNVTGGWGTTEEEMRYAHITLVERLVKAVTLMDDRPRLIHVGSIHEYGPVAEPLAIGEDLEPRPATMYARTKLAGSELVLDATRAGRVDGLVLRAVNVCGPRTTRASFLGAVVDRLRAADASDPVTLRVADARRDFIDVRDLAEAVVLTVTSPATGQVVNIGRGEATAMRELVDLLVAASGLPPQAIRVEDGPIASKGGGWTLADIRLAGELLGWKPRITLAEAMRATWQTPAD
;
A
#
# COMPACT_ATOMS: atom_id res chain seq x y z
N MET A 1 -1.25 -34.51 6.51
CA MET A 1 -0.96 -33.05 6.54
C MET A 1 0.46 -32.86 6.02
N ALA A 2 0.61 -32.57 4.72
CA ALA A 2 1.91 -32.20 4.16
C ALA A 2 2.14 -30.71 4.48
N ALA A 3 3.18 -30.41 5.27
CA ALA A 3 3.62 -29.06 5.49
C ALA A 3 4.03 -28.46 4.14
N LEU A 4 3.38 -27.35 3.75
CA LEU A 4 3.84 -26.53 2.64
C LEU A 4 5.21 -25.95 3.06
N SER A 5 6.30 -26.63 2.68
CA SER A 5 7.65 -26.12 2.86
C SER A 5 7.79 -24.92 1.93
N GLY A 6 7.76 -23.70 2.48
CA GLY A 6 8.04 -22.49 1.74
C GLY A 6 9.43 -22.55 1.13
N ARG A 7 9.49 -22.90 -0.15
CA ARG A 7 10.73 -22.86 -0.92
C ARG A 7 10.97 -21.39 -1.29
N PRO A 8 12.11 -20.78 -0.90
CA PRO A 8 12.42 -19.44 -1.36
C PRO A 8 12.39 -19.43 -2.90
N PRO A 9 11.72 -18.43 -3.54
CA PRO A 9 11.76 -18.31 -4.98
C PRO A 9 13.21 -18.14 -5.44
N ALA A 10 13.57 -18.82 -6.52
CA ALA A 10 14.88 -18.70 -7.15
C ALA A 10 15.12 -17.23 -7.60
N GLU A 11 16.37 -16.79 -7.59
CA GLU A 11 16.79 -15.56 -8.28
C GLU A 11 16.20 -15.57 -9.71
N GLY A 12 15.55 -14.47 -10.13
CA GLY A 12 14.86 -14.39 -11.42
C GLY A 12 13.41 -14.89 -11.41
N SER A 13 12.75 -15.00 -10.23
CA SER A 13 11.34 -15.38 -10.17
C SER A 13 10.43 -14.34 -10.85
N ARG A 14 9.32 -14.80 -11.45
CA ARG A 14 8.34 -13.90 -12.09
C ARG A 14 7.26 -13.51 -11.11
N VAL A 15 7.14 -12.20 -10.90
CA VAL A 15 6.19 -11.60 -9.94
C VAL A 15 5.10 -10.85 -10.68
N ALA A 16 3.83 -11.20 -10.47
CA ALA A 16 2.70 -10.42 -10.95
C ALA A 16 2.36 -9.33 -9.92
N VAL A 17 2.32 -8.08 -10.35
CA VAL A 17 1.93 -6.93 -9.52
C VAL A 17 0.56 -6.44 -9.98
N LEU A 18 -0.49 -6.66 -9.17
CA LEU A 18 -1.84 -6.16 -9.40
C LEU A 18 -1.95 -4.75 -8.87
N GLY A 19 -2.43 -3.83 -9.71
CA GLY A 19 -2.42 -2.39 -9.42
C GLY A 19 -1.09 -1.72 -9.80
N ALA A 20 -0.33 -2.32 -10.71
CA ALA A 20 1.01 -1.90 -11.12
C ALA A 20 1.12 -0.43 -11.59
N THR A 21 0.03 0.18 -12.06
CA THR A 21 0.03 1.59 -12.53
C THR A 21 -0.27 2.60 -11.43
N GLY A 22 -0.66 2.14 -10.22
CA GLY A 22 -0.89 3.00 -9.06
C GLY A 22 0.41 3.47 -8.38
N CYS A 23 0.30 4.40 -7.43
CA CYS A 23 1.45 4.94 -6.69
C CYS A 23 2.32 3.82 -6.08
N VAL A 24 1.73 2.92 -5.29
CA VAL A 24 2.45 1.81 -4.67
C VAL A 24 2.93 0.80 -5.72
N GLY A 25 2.06 0.43 -6.68
CA GLY A 25 2.37 -0.59 -7.68
C GLY A 25 3.58 -0.24 -8.57
N ARG A 26 3.72 1.02 -8.95
CA ARG A 26 4.89 1.49 -9.72
C ARG A 26 6.20 1.31 -8.94
N CYS A 27 6.20 1.72 -7.67
CA CYS A 27 7.39 1.60 -6.82
C CYS A 27 7.73 0.13 -6.56
N VAL A 28 6.73 -0.71 -6.29
CA VAL A 28 6.91 -2.15 -6.11
C VAL A 28 7.45 -2.80 -7.39
N SER A 29 6.86 -2.50 -8.56
CA SER A 29 7.34 -3.04 -9.84
C SER A 29 8.78 -2.65 -10.13
N ALA A 30 9.13 -1.38 -9.90
CA ALA A 30 10.50 -0.88 -10.09
C ALA A 30 11.49 -1.50 -9.10
N ALA A 31 11.10 -1.69 -7.83
CA ALA A 31 11.94 -2.31 -6.81
C ALA A 31 12.18 -3.80 -7.13
N LEU A 32 11.15 -4.55 -7.50
CA LEU A 32 11.27 -5.95 -7.92
C LEU A 32 12.20 -6.11 -9.13
N ALA A 33 12.06 -5.25 -10.15
CA ALA A 33 12.92 -5.30 -11.33
C ALA A 33 14.39 -4.98 -10.99
N ARG A 34 14.64 -4.05 -10.06
CA ARG A 34 16.00 -3.72 -9.58
C ARG A 34 16.65 -4.91 -8.87
N GLU A 35 15.88 -5.72 -8.17
CA GLU A 35 16.34 -6.97 -7.53
C GLU A 35 16.37 -8.18 -8.49
N GLY A 36 16.21 -7.97 -9.81
CA GLY A 36 16.35 -9.01 -10.82
C GLY A 36 15.11 -9.87 -11.06
N HIS A 37 13.95 -9.52 -10.49
CA HIS A 37 12.70 -10.22 -10.77
C HIS A 37 12.09 -9.79 -12.11
N GLU A 38 11.51 -10.74 -12.85
CA GLU A 38 10.67 -10.42 -14.00
C GLU A 38 9.27 -9.99 -13.53
N VAL A 39 8.83 -8.81 -13.94
CA VAL A 39 7.55 -8.25 -13.49
C VAL A 39 6.49 -8.40 -14.57
N LEU A 40 5.37 -9.04 -14.22
CA LEU A 40 4.10 -8.96 -14.93
C LEU A 40 3.24 -7.85 -14.32
N ALA A 41 3.22 -6.70 -14.95
CA ALA A 41 2.41 -5.56 -14.51
C ALA A 41 0.94 -5.76 -14.91
N VAL A 42 0.04 -5.88 -13.94
CA VAL A 42 -1.41 -6.08 -14.17
C VAL A 42 -2.18 -4.86 -13.68
N ALA A 43 -2.93 -4.23 -14.58
CA ALA A 43 -3.81 -3.11 -14.27
C ALA A 43 -4.88 -2.95 -15.33
N ARG A 44 -5.96 -2.21 -15.03
CA ARG A 44 -7.06 -1.95 -15.97
C ARG A 44 -6.61 -1.16 -17.21
N ARG A 45 -5.66 -0.27 -17.06
CA ARG A 45 -5.12 0.58 -18.12
C ARG A 45 -3.60 0.58 -18.07
N GLY A 46 -2.97 0.50 -19.25
CA GLY A 46 -1.54 0.70 -19.39
C GLY A 46 -1.15 2.17 -19.29
N GLY A 47 0.14 2.43 -19.41
CA GLY A 47 0.70 3.79 -19.41
C GLY A 47 2.20 3.75 -19.15
N PRO A 48 2.86 4.90 -19.02
CA PRO A 48 4.31 4.99 -18.76
C PRO A 48 4.78 4.17 -17.52
N ALA A 49 3.86 3.95 -16.58
CA ALA A 49 4.12 3.15 -15.40
C ALA A 49 4.41 1.67 -15.66
N ALA A 50 3.93 1.14 -16.78
CA ALA A 50 4.16 -0.24 -17.19
C ALA A 50 5.36 -0.37 -18.14
N ALA A 51 6.00 0.75 -18.52
CA ALA A 51 7.15 0.74 -19.41
C ALA A 51 8.31 -0.08 -18.80
N GLY A 52 8.90 -0.95 -19.59
CA GLY A 52 9.97 -1.85 -19.15
C GLY A 52 9.51 -3.16 -18.50
N HIS A 53 8.19 -3.38 -18.34
CA HIS A 53 7.61 -4.61 -17.82
C HIS A 53 6.68 -5.28 -18.84
N VAL A 54 6.47 -6.59 -18.70
CA VAL A 54 5.37 -7.26 -19.43
C VAL A 54 4.05 -6.75 -18.84
N PHE A 55 3.18 -6.20 -19.69
CA PHE A 55 1.92 -5.61 -19.26
C PHE A 55 0.70 -6.46 -19.66
N ALA A 56 -0.22 -6.66 -18.72
CA ALA A 56 -1.53 -7.25 -18.96
C ALA A 56 -2.64 -6.27 -18.55
N GLY A 57 -3.42 -5.81 -19.53
CA GLY A 57 -4.61 -4.98 -19.30
C GLY A 57 -5.76 -5.85 -18.83
N LEU A 58 -6.06 -5.86 -17.52
CA LEU A 58 -7.07 -6.71 -16.94
C LEU A 58 -7.76 -6.04 -15.73
N ASP A 59 -9.08 -6.13 -15.68
CA ASP A 59 -9.84 -5.88 -14.45
C ASP A 59 -10.07 -7.19 -13.70
N VAL A 60 -9.24 -7.43 -12.68
CA VAL A 60 -9.25 -8.68 -11.91
C VAL A 60 -10.60 -8.93 -11.23
N ALA A 61 -11.32 -7.87 -10.85
CA ALA A 61 -12.65 -7.99 -10.24
C ALA A 61 -13.75 -8.31 -11.27
N ALA A 62 -13.53 -8.08 -12.55
CA ALA A 62 -14.52 -8.34 -13.61
C ALA A 62 -14.36 -9.70 -14.27
N VAL A 63 -13.13 -10.20 -14.41
CA VAL A 63 -12.86 -11.44 -15.16
C VAL A 63 -13.13 -12.70 -14.34
N PRO A 64 -13.49 -13.82 -14.98
CA PRO A 64 -13.58 -15.12 -14.31
C PRO A 64 -12.24 -15.53 -13.69
N PRO A 65 -12.22 -16.14 -12.48
CA PRO A 65 -10.98 -16.61 -11.85
C PRO A 65 -10.12 -17.52 -12.72
N ALA A 66 -10.74 -18.38 -13.55
CA ALA A 66 -10.02 -19.27 -14.48
C ALA A 66 -9.27 -18.49 -15.58
N GLU A 67 -9.72 -17.30 -15.97
CA GLU A 67 -9.00 -16.44 -16.92
C GLU A 67 -7.76 -15.83 -16.29
N LEU A 68 -7.88 -15.32 -15.08
CA LEU A 68 -6.73 -14.84 -14.30
C LEU A 68 -5.72 -15.96 -14.04
N ALA A 69 -6.18 -17.18 -13.65
CA ALA A 69 -5.33 -18.34 -13.45
C ALA A 69 -4.54 -18.66 -14.73
N ARG A 70 -5.22 -18.71 -15.90
CA ARG A 70 -4.56 -18.94 -17.19
C ARG A 70 -3.52 -17.88 -17.55
N LEU A 71 -3.80 -16.60 -17.24
CA LEU A 71 -2.83 -15.52 -17.42
C LEU A 71 -1.59 -15.75 -16.57
N LEU A 72 -1.76 -16.01 -15.27
CA LEU A 72 -0.66 -16.23 -14.34
C LEU A 72 0.17 -17.48 -14.72
N THR A 73 -0.48 -18.58 -15.10
CA THR A 73 0.19 -19.82 -15.55
C THR A 73 0.97 -19.57 -16.84
N ARG A 74 0.38 -18.91 -17.86
CA ARG A 74 1.06 -18.58 -19.12
C ARG A 74 2.34 -17.81 -18.89
N HIS A 75 2.33 -16.90 -17.93
CA HIS A 75 3.50 -16.10 -17.57
C HIS A 75 4.38 -16.75 -16.50
N ARG A 76 4.12 -18.02 -16.09
CA ARG A 76 4.90 -18.74 -15.08
C ARG A 76 5.10 -17.93 -13.79
N VAL A 77 4.05 -17.26 -13.33
CA VAL A 77 4.10 -16.43 -12.15
C VAL A 77 4.30 -17.29 -10.90
N THR A 78 5.30 -16.97 -10.11
CA THR A 78 5.63 -17.65 -8.84
C THR A 78 5.17 -16.88 -7.61
N THR A 79 4.93 -15.57 -7.77
CA THR A 79 4.43 -14.71 -6.69
C THR A 79 3.45 -13.69 -7.26
N VAL A 80 2.34 -13.48 -6.57
CA VAL A 80 1.38 -12.42 -6.86
C VAL A 80 1.41 -11.39 -5.74
N VAL A 81 1.66 -10.14 -6.09
CA VAL A 81 1.61 -8.99 -5.17
C VAL A 81 0.36 -8.17 -5.48
N ASN A 82 -0.58 -8.15 -4.54
CA ASN A 82 -1.79 -7.34 -4.66
C ASN A 82 -1.63 -6.02 -3.90
N VAL A 83 -1.42 -4.93 -4.64
CA VAL A 83 -1.36 -3.55 -4.11
C VAL A 83 -2.55 -2.72 -4.59
N THR A 84 -3.63 -3.37 -5.01
CA THR A 84 -4.88 -2.70 -5.40
C THR A 84 -5.63 -2.17 -4.17
N GLY A 85 -6.56 -1.25 -4.37
CA GLY A 85 -7.48 -0.85 -3.32
C GLY A 85 -7.16 0.49 -2.69
N GLY A 86 -7.26 1.56 -3.47
CA GLY A 86 -7.30 2.93 -2.96
C GLY A 86 -8.66 3.28 -2.34
N TRP A 87 -8.81 4.52 -1.89
CA TRP A 87 -10.07 5.06 -1.41
C TRP A 87 -11.07 5.17 -2.56
N GLY A 88 -12.21 4.48 -2.44
CA GLY A 88 -13.37 4.69 -3.31
C GLY A 88 -14.25 5.81 -2.77
N THR A 89 -15.14 6.32 -3.62
CA THR A 89 -16.13 7.34 -3.24
C THR A 89 -17.41 6.70 -2.70
N THR A 90 -17.71 5.47 -3.13
CA THR A 90 -18.91 4.71 -2.72
C THR A 90 -18.53 3.40 -2.03
N GLU A 91 -19.49 2.84 -1.29
CA GLU A 91 -19.33 1.51 -0.70
C GLU A 91 -19.15 0.43 -1.77
N GLU A 92 -19.90 0.51 -2.86
CA GLU A 92 -19.83 -0.44 -3.96
C GLU A 92 -18.43 -0.46 -4.60
N GLU A 93 -17.84 0.71 -4.88
CA GLU A 93 -16.48 0.81 -5.40
C GLU A 93 -15.45 0.19 -4.45
N MET A 94 -15.58 0.43 -3.13
CA MET A 94 -14.68 -0.15 -2.15
C MET A 94 -14.84 -1.66 -2.02
N ARG A 95 -16.08 -2.17 -2.01
CA ARG A 95 -16.35 -3.62 -2.01
C ARG A 95 -15.81 -4.28 -3.27
N TYR A 96 -15.99 -3.67 -4.43
CA TYR A 96 -15.47 -4.16 -5.70
C TYR A 96 -13.93 -4.26 -5.69
N ALA A 97 -13.25 -3.20 -5.24
CA ALA A 97 -11.79 -3.14 -5.25
C ALA A 97 -11.11 -3.95 -4.13
N HIS A 98 -11.77 -4.11 -2.96
CA HIS A 98 -11.14 -4.71 -1.79
C HIS A 98 -11.64 -6.14 -1.50
N ILE A 99 -12.88 -6.46 -1.85
CA ILE A 99 -13.47 -7.77 -1.55
C ILE A 99 -13.59 -8.59 -2.81
N THR A 100 -14.37 -8.14 -3.81
CA THR A 100 -14.62 -8.92 -5.04
C THR A 100 -13.33 -9.25 -5.78
N LEU A 101 -12.41 -8.27 -5.88
CA LEU A 101 -11.10 -8.48 -6.49
C LEU A 101 -10.31 -9.57 -5.76
N VAL A 102 -10.23 -9.50 -4.42
CA VAL A 102 -9.46 -10.45 -3.62
C VAL A 102 -10.07 -11.84 -3.64
N GLU A 103 -11.42 -11.95 -3.58
CA GLU A 103 -12.12 -13.23 -3.75
C GLU A 103 -11.75 -13.92 -5.08
N ARG A 104 -11.79 -13.15 -6.18
CA ARG A 104 -11.42 -13.68 -7.50
C ARG A 104 -9.96 -14.05 -7.59
N LEU A 105 -9.08 -13.25 -7.01
CA LEU A 105 -7.66 -13.55 -6.94
C LEU A 105 -7.37 -14.83 -6.16
N VAL A 106 -7.92 -14.98 -4.96
CA VAL A 106 -7.77 -16.20 -4.15
C VAL A 106 -8.31 -17.42 -4.90
N LYS A 107 -9.48 -17.32 -5.52
CA LYS A 107 -10.04 -18.40 -6.35
C LYS A 107 -9.13 -18.74 -7.54
N ALA A 108 -8.57 -17.73 -8.23
CA ALA A 108 -7.66 -17.95 -9.35
C ALA A 108 -6.39 -18.70 -8.93
N VAL A 109 -5.74 -18.25 -7.83
CA VAL A 109 -4.55 -18.91 -7.29
C VAL A 109 -4.87 -20.36 -6.87
N THR A 110 -6.03 -20.61 -6.26
CA THR A 110 -6.45 -21.94 -5.84
C THR A 110 -6.68 -22.91 -7.03
N LEU A 111 -7.01 -22.40 -8.22
CA LEU A 111 -7.20 -23.19 -9.44
C LEU A 111 -5.88 -23.62 -10.12
N MET A 112 -4.75 -23.05 -9.70
CA MET A 112 -3.45 -23.35 -10.30
C MET A 112 -2.81 -24.57 -9.64
N ASP A 113 -2.18 -25.44 -10.42
CA ASP A 113 -1.42 -26.60 -9.93
C ASP A 113 -0.18 -26.13 -9.17
N ASP A 114 0.64 -25.27 -9.81
CA ASP A 114 1.77 -24.58 -9.19
C ASP A 114 1.28 -23.26 -8.61
N ARG A 115 0.77 -23.30 -7.37
CA ARG A 115 0.18 -22.13 -6.71
C ARG A 115 1.24 -21.08 -6.39
N PRO A 116 1.13 -19.86 -6.96
CA PRO A 116 2.02 -18.77 -6.60
C PRO A 116 1.78 -18.32 -5.17
N ARG A 117 2.82 -17.81 -4.53
CA ARG A 117 2.71 -17.07 -3.28
C ARG A 117 1.84 -15.83 -3.46
N LEU A 118 1.02 -15.50 -2.46
CA LEU A 118 0.13 -14.33 -2.49
C LEU A 118 0.50 -13.33 -1.39
N ILE A 119 1.03 -12.18 -1.78
CA ILE A 119 1.32 -11.04 -0.90
C ILE A 119 0.21 -10.02 -1.08
N HIS A 120 -0.52 -9.70 -0.01
CA HIS A 120 -1.61 -8.73 -0.03
C HIS A 120 -1.26 -7.51 0.82
N VAL A 121 -1.33 -6.32 0.21
CA VAL A 121 -1.15 -5.07 0.94
C VAL A 121 -2.48 -4.61 1.51
N GLY A 122 -2.63 -4.80 2.81
CA GLY A 122 -3.70 -4.33 3.66
C GLY A 122 -3.49 -2.89 4.14
N SER A 123 -4.10 -2.54 5.27
CA SER A 123 -4.01 -1.20 5.85
C SER A 123 -4.01 -1.23 7.37
N ILE A 124 -3.23 -0.37 7.99
CA ILE A 124 -3.24 -0.17 9.45
C ILE A 124 -4.64 0.25 9.97
N HIS A 125 -5.45 0.86 9.11
CA HIS A 125 -6.82 1.24 9.45
C HIS A 125 -7.74 0.05 9.72
N GLU A 126 -7.36 -1.16 9.34
CA GLU A 126 -8.08 -2.40 9.63
C GLU A 126 -8.22 -2.64 11.13
N TYR A 127 -7.27 -2.18 11.94
CA TYR A 127 -7.36 -2.27 13.40
C TYR A 127 -8.40 -1.33 14.02
N GLY A 128 -8.77 -0.27 13.29
CA GLY A 128 -9.67 0.76 13.81
C GLY A 128 -8.95 1.82 14.65
N PRO A 129 -9.70 2.72 15.29
CA PRO A 129 -9.13 3.77 16.13
C PRO A 129 -8.59 3.20 17.43
N VAL A 130 -7.41 3.66 17.81
CA VAL A 130 -6.77 3.35 19.11
C VAL A 130 -6.45 4.64 19.86
N ALA A 131 -6.31 4.55 21.17
CA ALA A 131 -5.95 5.69 22.00
C ALA A 131 -4.44 5.98 21.91
N GLU A 132 -4.06 7.25 21.96
CA GLU A 132 -2.68 7.67 22.19
C GLU A 132 -2.24 7.27 23.61
N PRO A 133 -1.01 6.77 23.81
CA PRO A 133 0.11 6.59 22.88
C PRO A 133 0.28 5.14 22.37
N LEU A 134 -0.79 4.37 22.23
CA LEU A 134 -0.71 2.94 21.90
C LEU A 134 -0.03 2.71 20.54
N ALA A 135 1.01 1.88 20.51
CA ALA A 135 1.55 1.30 19.29
C ALA A 135 0.72 0.06 18.89
N ILE A 136 0.30 0.02 17.64
CA ILE A 136 -0.56 -1.02 17.07
C ILE A 136 0.31 -2.23 16.72
N GLY A 137 0.26 -3.29 17.52
CA GLY A 137 0.88 -4.59 17.21
C GLY A 137 -0.06 -5.49 16.40
N GLU A 138 0.48 -6.55 15.83
CA GLU A 138 -0.27 -7.49 15.00
C GLU A 138 -1.23 -8.39 15.79
N ASP A 139 -1.05 -8.50 17.09
CA ASP A 139 -1.92 -9.19 18.05
C ASP A 139 -3.18 -8.40 18.43
N LEU A 140 -3.24 -7.11 18.09
CA LEU A 140 -4.42 -6.29 18.34
C LEU A 140 -5.60 -6.78 17.47
N GLU A 141 -6.73 -7.08 18.12
CA GLU A 141 -7.95 -7.48 17.42
C GLU A 141 -8.49 -6.34 16.54
N PRO A 142 -8.72 -6.57 15.23
CA PRO A 142 -9.25 -5.56 14.33
C PRO A 142 -10.68 -5.11 14.70
N ARG A 143 -10.89 -3.79 14.81
CA ARG A 143 -12.19 -3.15 15.06
C ARG A 143 -12.42 -1.97 14.11
N PRO A 144 -12.54 -2.23 12.79
CA PRO A 144 -12.59 -1.18 11.77
C PRO A 144 -13.81 -0.27 11.93
N ALA A 145 -13.60 1.05 12.00
CA ALA A 145 -14.66 2.02 12.19
C ALA A 145 -15.22 2.59 10.87
N THR A 146 -14.42 2.62 9.81
CA THR A 146 -14.83 3.20 8.52
C THR A 146 -15.16 2.13 7.48
N MET A 147 -15.91 2.49 6.44
CA MET A 147 -16.20 1.59 5.32
C MET A 147 -14.93 1.10 4.64
N TYR A 148 -13.97 2.01 4.40
CA TYR A 148 -12.66 1.66 3.86
C TYR A 148 -11.97 0.60 4.72
N ALA A 149 -11.89 0.82 6.03
CA ALA A 149 -11.24 -0.09 6.95
C ALA A 149 -11.93 -1.47 6.99
N ARG A 150 -13.27 -1.51 7.02
CA ARG A 150 -14.06 -2.75 6.98
C ARG A 150 -13.83 -3.55 5.71
N THR A 151 -13.84 -2.89 4.55
CA THR A 151 -13.63 -3.59 3.28
C THR A 151 -12.18 -4.04 3.09
N LYS A 152 -11.19 -3.27 3.59
CA LYS A 152 -9.78 -3.69 3.59
C LYS A 152 -9.57 -4.90 4.48
N LEU A 153 -10.13 -4.89 5.70
CA LEU A 153 -10.06 -6.05 6.61
C LEU A 153 -10.67 -7.29 5.97
N ALA A 154 -11.86 -7.19 5.39
CA ALA A 154 -12.51 -8.32 4.71
C ALA A 154 -11.62 -8.91 3.60
N GLY A 155 -10.92 -8.07 2.82
CA GLY A 155 -9.95 -8.53 1.83
C GLY A 155 -8.74 -9.25 2.46
N SER A 156 -8.20 -8.72 3.55
CA SER A 156 -7.11 -9.34 4.29
C SER A 156 -7.52 -10.70 4.87
N GLU A 157 -8.72 -10.79 5.46
CA GLU A 157 -9.26 -12.03 6.01
C GLU A 157 -9.47 -13.11 4.95
N LEU A 158 -9.93 -12.77 3.74
CA LEU A 158 -10.04 -13.71 2.62
C LEU A 158 -8.70 -14.39 2.29
N VAL A 159 -7.59 -13.66 2.34
CA VAL A 159 -6.26 -14.23 2.11
C VAL A 159 -5.82 -15.10 3.29
N LEU A 160 -5.99 -14.62 4.53
CA LEU A 160 -5.60 -15.35 5.73
C LEU A 160 -6.42 -16.64 5.92
N ASP A 161 -7.74 -16.61 5.67
CA ASP A 161 -8.62 -17.78 5.72
C ASP A 161 -8.26 -18.82 4.65
N ALA A 162 -7.95 -18.36 3.44
CA ALA A 162 -7.50 -19.23 2.39
C ALA A 162 -6.15 -19.90 2.73
N THR A 163 -5.27 -19.17 3.41
CA THR A 163 -3.97 -19.67 3.86
C THR A 163 -4.12 -20.67 5.01
N ARG A 164 -4.95 -20.35 6.01
CA ARG A 164 -5.27 -21.29 7.10
C ARG A 164 -5.89 -22.59 6.60
N ALA A 165 -6.67 -22.51 5.53
CA ALA A 165 -7.26 -23.70 4.87
C ALA A 165 -6.30 -24.42 3.93
N GLY A 166 -5.01 -24.05 3.84
CA GLY A 166 -4.00 -24.66 2.97
C GLY A 166 -4.27 -24.45 1.46
N ARG A 167 -5.09 -23.47 1.09
CA ARG A 167 -5.45 -23.20 -0.30
C ARG A 167 -4.49 -22.26 -1.01
N VAL A 168 -3.83 -21.36 -0.28
CA VAL A 168 -2.82 -20.42 -0.80
C VAL A 168 -1.65 -20.33 0.18
N ASP A 169 -0.48 -19.90 -0.29
CA ASP A 169 0.62 -19.42 0.55
C ASP A 169 0.51 -17.90 0.62
N GLY A 170 -0.19 -17.38 1.63
CA GLY A 170 -0.56 -15.97 1.74
C GLY A 170 0.12 -15.24 2.89
N LEU A 171 0.48 -13.97 2.66
CA LEU A 171 0.95 -13.02 3.66
C LEU A 171 0.25 -11.67 3.48
N VAL A 172 -0.10 -11.01 4.58
CA VAL A 172 -0.73 -9.68 4.58
C VAL A 172 0.23 -8.64 5.17
N LEU A 173 0.47 -7.56 4.43
CA LEU A 173 1.21 -6.40 4.91
C LEU A 173 0.23 -5.26 5.21
N ARG A 174 0.04 -4.89 6.47
CA ARG A 174 -0.78 -3.73 6.86
C ARG A 174 0.07 -2.47 6.84
N ALA A 175 -0.01 -1.73 5.72
CA ALA A 175 0.72 -0.48 5.58
C ALA A 175 0.05 0.67 6.32
N VAL A 176 0.84 1.55 6.93
CA VAL A 176 0.40 2.85 7.45
C VAL A 176 0.11 3.84 6.32
N ASN A 177 -0.07 5.13 6.63
CA ASN A 177 -0.28 6.14 5.59
C ASN A 177 0.94 6.26 4.69
N VAL A 178 0.73 6.10 3.39
CA VAL A 178 1.82 6.11 2.40
C VAL A 178 1.99 7.51 1.83
N CYS A 179 3.24 7.98 1.76
CA CYS A 179 3.65 9.24 1.14
C CYS A 179 4.82 8.99 0.15
N GLY A 180 5.32 10.04 -0.49
CA GLY A 180 6.46 9.94 -1.42
C GLY A 180 6.10 10.26 -2.87
N PRO A 181 6.96 9.90 -3.82
CA PRO A 181 6.78 10.26 -5.23
C PRO A 181 5.46 9.74 -5.80
N ARG A 182 4.81 10.56 -6.61
CA ARG A 182 3.52 10.26 -7.29
C ARG A 182 2.37 9.94 -6.33
N THR A 183 2.41 10.51 -5.13
CA THR A 183 1.29 10.43 -4.18
C THR A 183 0.01 10.88 -4.87
N THR A 184 -1.06 10.05 -4.79
CA THR A 184 -2.31 10.30 -5.51
C THR A 184 -2.98 11.62 -5.11
N ARG A 185 -3.51 12.36 -6.09
CA ARG A 185 -4.25 13.62 -5.88
C ARG A 185 -5.45 13.47 -4.94
N ALA A 186 -6.08 12.29 -4.92
CA ALA A 186 -7.19 11.99 -4.03
C ALA A 186 -6.77 11.85 -2.55
N SER A 187 -5.47 11.75 -2.24
CA SER A 187 -4.96 11.73 -0.87
C SER A 187 -4.87 13.12 -0.27
N PHE A 188 -4.77 13.20 1.07
CA PHE A 188 -4.54 14.46 1.78
C PHE A 188 -3.28 15.17 1.26
N LEU A 189 -2.15 14.47 1.18
CA LEU A 189 -0.88 15.07 0.70
C LEU A 189 -0.97 15.50 -0.77
N GLY A 190 -1.61 14.72 -1.63
CA GLY A 190 -1.82 15.10 -3.04
C GLY A 190 -2.65 16.38 -3.16
N ALA A 191 -3.72 16.50 -2.37
CA ALA A 191 -4.53 17.73 -2.34
C ALA A 191 -3.74 18.93 -1.81
N VAL A 192 -2.86 18.73 -0.82
CA VAL A 192 -1.95 19.79 -0.33
C VAL A 192 -0.97 20.20 -1.42
N VAL A 193 -0.35 19.27 -2.13
CA VAL A 193 0.55 19.56 -3.26
C VAL A 193 -0.15 20.39 -4.33
N ASP A 194 -1.37 19.99 -4.74
CA ASP A 194 -2.12 20.73 -5.75
C ASP A 194 -2.41 22.17 -5.31
N ARG A 195 -2.76 22.37 -4.02
CA ARG A 195 -3.00 23.72 -3.47
C ARG A 195 -1.72 24.55 -3.39
N LEU A 196 -0.61 23.95 -2.95
CA LEU A 196 0.69 24.65 -2.90
C LEU A 196 1.17 25.06 -4.29
N ARG A 197 0.92 24.23 -5.33
CA ARG A 197 1.28 24.56 -6.72
C ARG A 197 0.43 25.68 -7.32
N ALA A 198 -0.78 25.87 -6.81
CA ALA A 198 -1.65 26.96 -7.17
C ALA A 198 -1.41 28.25 -6.34
N ALA A 199 -0.54 28.18 -5.31
CA ALA A 199 -0.25 29.31 -4.45
C ALA A 199 0.54 30.40 -5.17
N ASP A 200 0.14 31.67 -4.96
CA ASP A 200 0.83 32.86 -5.43
C ASP A 200 1.03 33.81 -4.24
N ALA A 201 2.07 34.63 -4.28
CA ALA A 201 2.33 35.64 -3.25
C ALA A 201 1.20 36.69 -3.15
N SER A 202 0.46 36.93 -4.24
CA SER A 202 -0.70 37.80 -4.30
C SER A 202 -2.01 37.14 -3.82
N ASP A 203 -2.07 35.80 -3.81
CA ASP A 203 -3.23 35.01 -3.35
C ASP A 203 -2.76 33.86 -2.42
N PRO A 204 -2.57 34.15 -1.12
CA PRO A 204 -2.06 33.15 -0.19
C PRO A 204 -3.00 31.96 0.01
N VAL A 205 -2.46 30.75 -0.04
CA VAL A 205 -3.23 29.52 0.20
C VAL A 205 -3.36 29.27 1.70
N THR A 206 -4.58 29.11 2.19
CA THR A 206 -4.84 28.64 3.56
C THR A 206 -4.97 27.12 3.59
N LEU A 207 -4.07 26.45 4.31
CA LEU A 207 -4.11 25.02 4.56
C LEU A 207 -4.68 24.76 5.96
N ARG A 208 -5.81 24.05 6.03
CA ARG A 208 -6.36 23.58 7.31
C ARG A 208 -5.86 22.18 7.61
N VAL A 209 -5.35 21.99 8.82
CA VAL A 209 -4.72 20.74 9.25
C VAL A 209 -5.46 20.19 10.47
N ALA A 210 -5.75 18.90 10.47
CA ALA A 210 -6.37 18.23 11.60
C ALA A 210 -5.38 18.11 12.77
N ASP A 211 -5.87 18.27 13.99
CA ASP A 211 -5.12 17.90 15.20
C ASP A 211 -5.09 16.38 15.30
N ALA A 212 -4.06 15.79 14.73
CA ALA A 212 -3.87 14.34 14.68
C ALA A 212 -2.38 14.01 14.53
N ARG A 213 -1.99 12.86 15.07
CA ARG A 213 -0.63 12.31 14.93
C ARG A 213 -0.72 10.95 14.27
N ARG A 214 0.06 10.73 13.21
CA ARG A 214 -0.02 9.51 12.42
C ARG A 214 1.35 9.01 11.97
N ASP A 215 1.44 7.70 11.85
CA ASP A 215 2.56 7.07 11.19
C ASP A 215 2.42 7.20 9.66
N PHE A 216 3.51 7.66 9.01
CA PHE A 216 3.64 7.81 7.57
C PHE A 216 4.90 7.10 7.09
N ILE A 217 4.77 6.37 5.99
CA ILE A 217 5.89 5.68 5.36
C ILE A 217 6.10 6.15 3.92
N ASP A 218 7.34 6.27 3.50
CA ASP A 218 7.64 6.49 2.09
C ASP A 218 7.30 5.24 1.27
N VAL A 219 6.69 5.45 0.11
CA VAL A 219 6.27 4.37 -0.80
C VAL A 219 7.43 3.47 -1.24
N ARG A 220 8.66 3.99 -1.25
CA ARG A 220 9.87 3.22 -1.60
C ARG A 220 10.28 2.27 -0.48
N ASP A 221 10.15 2.66 0.80
CA ASP A 221 10.35 1.77 1.94
C ASP A 221 9.27 0.68 2.00
N LEU A 222 8.00 1.01 1.70
CA LEU A 222 6.95 0.01 1.55
C LEU A 222 7.27 -0.97 0.41
N ALA A 223 7.75 -0.48 -0.73
CA ALA A 223 8.14 -1.33 -1.85
C ALA A 223 9.28 -2.28 -1.48
N GLU A 224 10.27 -1.82 -0.72
CA GLU A 224 11.35 -2.66 -0.20
C GLU A 224 10.82 -3.78 0.72
N ALA A 225 9.88 -3.45 1.63
CA ALA A 225 9.21 -4.46 2.46
C ALA A 225 8.51 -5.52 1.62
N VAL A 226 7.81 -5.12 0.55
CA VAL A 226 7.16 -6.06 -0.38
C VAL A 226 8.20 -6.96 -1.07
N VAL A 227 9.32 -6.41 -1.54
CA VAL A 227 10.41 -7.19 -2.16
C VAL A 227 10.93 -8.25 -1.21
N LEU A 228 11.23 -7.90 0.03
CA LEU A 228 11.72 -8.83 1.05
C LEU A 228 10.70 -9.93 1.37
N THR A 229 9.39 -9.65 1.26
CA THR A 229 8.38 -10.70 1.45
C THR A 229 8.35 -11.72 0.32
N VAL A 230 8.81 -11.41 -0.89
CA VAL A 230 8.84 -12.36 -2.02
C VAL A 230 9.70 -13.58 -1.68
N THR A 231 10.80 -13.38 -0.96
CA THR A 231 11.75 -14.43 -0.59
C THR A 231 11.61 -14.92 0.86
N SER A 232 10.82 -14.25 1.70
CA SER A 232 10.61 -14.61 3.11
C SER A 232 9.85 -15.92 3.24
N PRO A 233 10.19 -16.81 4.19
CA PRO A 233 9.42 -18.01 4.50
C PRO A 233 8.13 -17.75 5.27
N ALA A 234 7.89 -16.52 5.74
CA ALA A 234 6.72 -16.18 6.55
C ALA A 234 5.43 -16.34 5.75
N THR A 235 4.43 -17.02 6.29
CA THR A 235 3.12 -17.25 5.68
C THR A 235 2.02 -17.27 6.74
N GLY A 236 0.78 -16.99 6.34
CA GLY A 236 -0.39 -17.03 7.22
C GLY A 236 -0.43 -15.95 8.30
N GLN A 237 0.38 -14.92 8.18
CA GLN A 237 0.55 -13.86 9.15
C GLN A 237 0.18 -12.49 8.58
N VAL A 238 -0.04 -11.56 9.50
CA VAL A 238 -0.09 -10.11 9.23
C VAL A 238 1.25 -9.53 9.66
N VAL A 239 1.77 -8.55 8.91
CA VAL A 239 2.97 -7.79 9.27
C VAL A 239 2.68 -6.31 9.08
N ASN A 240 2.86 -5.51 10.11
CA ASN A 240 2.69 -4.06 10.05
C ASN A 240 3.91 -3.40 9.38
N ILE A 241 3.64 -2.53 8.42
CA ILE A 241 4.67 -1.78 7.68
C ILE A 241 4.45 -0.29 7.89
N GLY A 242 5.35 0.35 8.62
CA GLY A 242 5.30 1.76 8.98
C GLY A 242 6.68 2.31 9.30
N ARG A 243 6.75 3.57 9.74
CA ARG A 243 7.99 4.12 10.29
C ARG A 243 8.21 3.78 11.76
N GLY A 244 7.14 3.43 12.49
CA GLY A 244 7.18 3.29 13.94
C GLY A 244 7.29 4.64 14.67
N GLU A 245 6.85 5.72 14.03
CA GLU A 245 6.87 7.08 14.58
C GLU A 245 5.57 7.82 14.22
N ALA A 246 4.87 8.33 15.23
CA ALA A 246 3.67 9.14 15.03
C ALA A 246 4.04 10.62 14.86
N THR A 247 3.87 11.13 13.65
CA THR A 247 4.16 12.52 13.27
C THR A 247 2.88 13.36 13.31
N ALA A 248 2.95 14.59 13.87
CA ALA A 248 1.85 15.53 13.82
C ALA A 248 1.52 15.91 12.37
N MET A 249 0.23 15.97 12.03
CA MET A 249 -0.19 16.37 10.68
C MET A 249 0.34 17.77 10.32
N ARG A 250 0.48 18.65 11.30
CA ARG A 250 1.08 19.99 11.12
C ARG A 250 2.54 19.88 10.70
N GLU A 251 3.35 19.11 11.40
CA GLU A 251 4.76 18.88 11.07
C GLU A 251 4.92 18.32 9.65
N LEU A 252 4.06 17.36 9.27
CA LEU A 252 4.08 16.78 7.92
C LEU A 252 3.82 17.84 6.84
N VAL A 253 2.86 18.74 7.08
CA VAL A 253 2.54 19.85 6.15
C VAL A 253 3.70 20.86 6.13
N ASP A 254 4.29 21.20 7.27
CA ASP A 254 5.42 22.12 7.35
C ASP A 254 6.64 21.60 6.56
N LEU A 255 6.91 20.27 6.63
CA LEU A 255 7.94 19.62 5.81
C LEU A 255 7.65 19.71 4.30
N LEU A 256 6.39 19.58 3.89
CA LEU A 256 5.99 19.70 2.48
C LEU A 256 6.07 21.15 2.01
N VAL A 257 5.65 22.10 2.83
CA VAL A 257 5.80 23.54 2.59
C VAL A 257 7.28 23.90 2.42
N ALA A 258 8.15 23.44 3.31
CA ALA A 258 9.59 23.65 3.20
C ALA A 258 10.15 23.06 1.89
N ALA A 259 9.66 21.87 1.48
CA ALA A 259 10.07 21.22 0.23
C ALA A 259 9.59 21.98 -1.02
N SER A 260 8.52 22.78 -0.93
CA SER A 260 7.98 23.56 -2.04
C SER A 260 8.84 24.75 -2.42
N GLY A 261 9.63 25.29 -1.48
CA GLY A 261 10.40 26.51 -1.66
C GLY A 261 9.55 27.79 -1.80
N LEU A 262 8.24 27.72 -1.53
CA LEU A 262 7.35 28.87 -1.59
C LEU A 262 7.66 29.84 -0.45
N PRO A 263 7.52 31.15 -0.68
CA PRO A 263 7.76 32.14 0.37
C PRO A 263 6.70 32.00 1.48
N PRO A 264 7.05 32.21 2.75
CA PRO A 264 6.12 32.06 3.89
C PRO A 264 4.82 32.87 3.76
N GLN A 265 4.87 34.00 3.05
CA GLN A 265 3.74 34.88 2.83
C GLN A 265 2.65 34.27 1.92
N ALA A 266 3.04 33.32 1.07
CA ALA A 266 2.12 32.64 0.15
C ALA A 266 1.29 31.53 0.85
N ILE A 267 1.57 31.21 2.12
CA ILE A 267 0.95 30.09 2.80
C ILE A 267 0.53 30.47 4.21
N ARG A 268 -0.71 30.12 4.57
CA ARG A 268 -1.22 30.14 5.94
C ARG A 268 -1.61 28.73 6.34
N VAL A 269 -1.06 28.24 7.44
CA VAL A 269 -1.46 26.95 8.00
C VAL A 269 -2.27 27.21 9.27
N GLU A 270 -3.53 26.77 9.25
CA GLU A 270 -4.47 26.91 10.35
C GLU A 270 -4.78 25.53 10.95
N ASP A 271 -4.68 25.43 12.28
CA ASP A 271 -5.20 24.27 12.99
C ASP A 271 -6.72 24.41 13.11
N GLY A 272 -7.45 23.32 12.91
CA GLY A 272 -8.90 23.37 13.00
C GLY A 272 -9.53 22.01 13.22
N PRO A 273 -10.77 21.97 13.73
CA PRO A 273 -11.52 20.74 13.90
C PRO A 273 -11.91 20.21 12.52
N ILE A 274 -11.03 19.43 11.90
CA ILE A 274 -11.32 18.71 10.67
C ILE A 274 -11.59 17.26 11.04
N ALA A 275 -12.77 16.75 10.67
CA ALA A 275 -13.07 15.34 10.78
C ALA A 275 -12.04 14.54 9.96
N SER A 276 -11.14 13.89 10.65
CA SER A 276 -10.09 13.12 10.02
C SER A 276 -10.57 11.70 9.71
N LYS A 277 -10.61 11.32 8.42
CA LYS A 277 -11.04 9.97 7.98
C LYS A 277 -10.16 8.85 8.54
N GLY A 278 -8.94 9.15 9.01
CA GLY A 278 -7.99 8.18 9.55
C GLY A 278 -7.84 8.20 11.08
N GLY A 279 -8.73 8.87 11.82
CA GLY A 279 -8.64 8.99 13.28
C GLY A 279 -7.62 10.03 13.75
N GLY A 280 -7.50 10.22 15.07
CA GLY A 280 -6.58 11.18 15.70
C GLY A 280 -5.16 10.63 15.92
N TRP A 281 -5.04 9.29 16.05
CA TRP A 281 -3.78 8.63 16.37
C TRP A 281 -3.55 7.39 15.52
N THR A 282 -2.32 7.18 15.04
CA THR A 282 -1.86 5.95 14.40
C THR A 282 -0.35 5.81 14.60
N LEU A 283 0.08 4.73 15.23
CA LEU A 283 1.48 4.35 15.40
C LEU A 283 1.61 2.84 15.20
N ALA A 284 2.36 2.38 14.21
CA ALA A 284 2.60 0.95 14.00
C ALA A 284 3.72 0.45 14.90
N ASP A 285 3.53 -0.70 15.52
CA ASP A 285 4.64 -1.51 16.00
C ASP A 285 5.22 -2.27 14.80
N ILE A 286 6.48 -2.03 14.49
CA ILE A 286 7.17 -2.58 13.31
C ILE A 286 8.22 -3.64 13.67
N ARG A 287 8.27 -4.08 14.92
CA ARG A 287 9.28 -5.07 15.37
C ARG A 287 9.18 -6.38 14.61
N LEU A 288 7.97 -6.86 14.37
CA LEU A 288 7.74 -8.09 13.62
C LEU A 288 8.26 -8.00 12.17
N ALA A 289 8.15 -6.85 11.51
CA ALA A 289 8.74 -6.62 10.19
C ALA A 289 10.27 -6.75 10.23
N GLY A 290 10.91 -6.23 11.28
CA GLY A 290 12.35 -6.42 11.52
C GLY A 290 12.73 -7.88 11.71
N GLU A 291 12.00 -8.61 12.53
CA GLU A 291 12.27 -10.02 12.86
C GLU A 291 12.04 -10.96 11.66
N LEU A 292 10.93 -10.82 10.95
CA LEU A 292 10.56 -11.74 9.87
C LEU A 292 11.20 -11.42 8.51
N LEU A 293 11.46 -10.13 8.25
CA LEU A 293 11.92 -9.66 6.95
C LEU A 293 13.33 -9.06 6.97
N GLY A 294 13.91 -8.82 8.16
CA GLY A 294 15.12 -8.03 8.29
C GLY A 294 14.92 -6.57 7.84
N TRP A 295 13.68 -6.10 7.79
CA TRP A 295 13.30 -4.82 7.21
C TRP A 295 13.24 -3.72 8.27
N LYS A 296 13.63 -2.52 7.85
CA LYS A 296 13.40 -1.27 8.59
C LYS A 296 13.24 -0.09 7.63
N PRO A 297 12.45 0.93 7.98
CA PRO A 297 12.34 2.14 7.17
C PRO A 297 13.69 2.88 7.13
N ARG A 298 14.03 3.45 5.98
CA ARG A 298 15.31 4.16 5.75
C ARG A 298 15.12 5.60 5.32
N ILE A 299 13.97 5.94 4.74
CA ILE A 299 13.70 7.25 4.16
C ILE A 299 13.06 8.15 5.21
N THR A 300 13.66 9.30 5.47
CA THR A 300 13.12 10.29 6.39
C THR A 300 11.87 10.97 5.81
N LEU A 301 11.00 11.49 6.67
CA LEU A 301 9.81 12.24 6.19
C LEU A 301 10.20 13.48 5.38
N ALA A 302 11.30 14.15 5.72
CA ALA A 302 11.78 15.29 4.96
C ALA A 302 12.17 14.88 3.52
N GLU A 303 12.82 13.74 3.33
CA GLU A 303 13.13 13.18 2.01
C GLU A 303 11.87 12.73 1.27
N ALA A 304 10.92 12.10 1.98
CA ALA A 304 9.64 11.71 1.43
C ALA A 304 8.84 12.93 0.93
N MET A 305 8.79 14.02 1.72
CA MET A 305 8.09 15.26 1.33
C MET A 305 8.77 15.95 0.14
N ARG A 306 10.10 15.99 0.09
CA ARG A 306 10.81 16.48 -1.11
C ARG A 306 10.45 15.67 -2.35
N ALA A 307 10.45 14.34 -2.26
CA ALA A 307 10.08 13.47 -3.39
C ALA A 307 8.60 13.63 -3.78
N THR A 308 7.71 13.82 -2.80
CA THR A 308 6.28 14.11 -3.04
C THR A 308 6.10 15.40 -3.84
N TRP A 309 6.84 16.46 -3.49
CA TRP A 309 6.79 17.75 -4.20
C TRP A 309 7.38 17.67 -5.61
N GLN A 310 8.56 17.05 -5.75
CA GLN A 310 9.31 16.97 -7.01
C GLN A 310 8.64 16.07 -8.04
N THR A 311 7.91 15.05 -7.60
CA THR A 311 7.30 14.04 -8.47
C THR A 311 5.79 13.90 -8.17
N PRO A 312 4.96 14.84 -8.65
CA PRO A 312 3.52 14.80 -8.41
C PRO A 312 2.87 13.60 -9.10
N ALA A 313 1.61 13.33 -8.73
CA ALA A 313 0.76 12.40 -9.45
C ALA A 313 0.56 12.87 -10.91
N ASP A 314 0.46 11.88 -11.79
CA ASP A 314 0.11 12.10 -13.19
C ASP A 314 -1.31 12.65 -13.34
#